data_323b6f6f7ac08023deb5426741470cf8
#
_entry.id   323b6f6f7ac08023deb5426741470cf8
#
_cell.length_a   1.000
_cell.length_b   1.000
_cell.length_c   1.000
_cell.angle_alpha   90.00
_cell.angle_beta   90.00
_cell.angle_gamma   90.00
#
_symmetry.space_group_name_H-M   'P 1'
#
loop_
_entity.id
_entity.type
_entity.pdbx_description
1 polymer ?
#
loop_
_entity_poly.entity_id
_entity_poly.type
_entity_poly.pdbx_seq_one_letter_code
_entity_poly.pdbx_strand_id
1 'polypeptide(L)'
;MQKELDALVREVLPLDRSAMTAAEAYQARLAKPPGSLGRLEEISIQLAGITGRVHNALNKKQLLVFAADNGVVAEGVSSAPQSVTKQQTINLMRGKTGAAVLAKHFGCGLTVCDVGVNADIYESTVLNRKIAYGTQNICTGPAMTREQTLQAILTGAEIARTVDADVIGVGEMGIGNTTTSSAVLAVLLGADVEAVTGRGGGITEESFRKKKAVIRTAIEVNRPDRDDVVGVLSKVGGFDLAAMCGAFLGAAAARRPAVIDGLISAAAALCAVRLCPNVRGYLVPSHASFEIGYRLAMEAMDLRPLFALGMRLGGGSGCPLAFQVLDAACAVINDMATFDEAGINDDYLDEIRRGDQFTP
;
A
#
# COMPACT_ATOMS: atom_id res chain seq x y z
N MET A 1 19.91 11.35 -7.90
CA MET A 1 18.53 10.85 -7.60
C MET A 1 17.93 9.98 -8.72
N GLN A 2 17.86 10.36 -10.04
CA GLN A 2 17.28 9.45 -11.06
C GLN A 2 18.08 8.12 -11.15
N LYS A 3 19.40 8.19 -11.21
CA LYS A 3 20.27 6.99 -11.23
C LYS A 3 20.10 6.09 -10.00
N GLU A 4 19.78 6.68 -8.86
CA GLU A 4 19.54 5.94 -7.60
C GLU A 4 18.18 5.23 -7.65
N LEU A 5 17.15 5.88 -8.19
CA LEU A 5 15.87 5.24 -8.45
C LEU A 5 16.02 4.08 -9.45
N ASP A 6 16.78 4.31 -10.54
CA ASP A 6 17.04 3.26 -11.54
C ASP A 6 17.82 2.07 -10.94
N ALA A 7 18.72 2.33 -9.98
CA ALA A 7 19.44 1.30 -9.25
C ALA A 7 18.48 0.51 -8.32
N LEU A 8 17.65 1.23 -7.56
CA LEU A 8 16.64 0.62 -6.69
C LEU A 8 15.68 -0.29 -7.47
N VAL A 9 15.19 0.16 -8.63
CA VAL A 9 14.31 -0.64 -9.50
C VAL A 9 14.98 -1.93 -9.96
N ARG A 10 16.28 -1.89 -10.29
CA ARG A 10 17.04 -3.11 -10.67
C ARG A 10 17.27 -4.09 -9.52
N GLU A 11 17.23 -3.64 -8.27
CA GLU A 11 17.35 -4.49 -7.08
C GLU A 11 16.07 -5.30 -6.81
N VAL A 12 14.92 -4.88 -7.35
CA VAL A 12 13.65 -5.59 -7.17
C VAL A 12 13.60 -6.83 -8.06
N LEU A 13 13.88 -7.97 -7.48
CA LEU A 13 13.87 -9.25 -8.19
C LEU A 13 12.44 -9.82 -8.30
N PRO A 14 12.16 -10.68 -9.30
CA PRO A 14 10.93 -11.47 -9.31
C PRO A 14 10.86 -12.40 -8.10
N LEU A 15 9.68 -12.91 -7.81
CA LEU A 15 9.49 -13.92 -6.77
C LEU A 15 10.25 -15.21 -7.10
N ASP A 16 10.72 -15.88 -6.06
CA ASP A 16 11.40 -17.18 -6.18
C ASP A 16 10.39 -18.29 -6.52
N ARG A 17 10.35 -18.65 -7.80
CA ARG A 17 9.44 -19.70 -8.31
C ARG A 17 9.73 -21.08 -7.71
N SER A 18 10.98 -21.40 -7.42
CA SER A 18 11.35 -22.67 -6.82
C SER A 18 10.78 -22.80 -5.40
N ALA A 19 10.91 -21.73 -4.59
CA ALA A 19 10.33 -21.69 -3.26
C ALA A 19 8.78 -21.73 -3.29
N MET A 20 8.15 -21.07 -4.27
CA MET A 20 6.69 -21.15 -4.45
C MET A 20 6.24 -22.57 -4.76
N THR A 21 6.87 -23.24 -5.73
CA THR A 21 6.54 -24.63 -6.08
C THR A 21 6.76 -25.59 -4.90
N ALA A 22 7.84 -25.39 -4.12
CA ALA A 22 8.05 -26.16 -2.91
C ALA A 22 6.97 -25.93 -1.84
N ALA A 23 6.50 -24.68 -1.69
CA ALA A 23 5.41 -24.36 -0.77
C ALA A 23 4.05 -24.94 -1.25
N GLU A 24 3.77 -24.91 -2.55
CA GLU A 24 2.60 -25.56 -3.14
C GLU A 24 2.60 -27.08 -2.87
N ALA A 25 3.73 -27.74 -3.11
CA ALA A 25 3.89 -29.15 -2.84
C ALA A 25 3.73 -29.48 -1.34
N TYR A 26 4.21 -28.61 -0.46
CA TYR A 26 4.07 -28.79 0.98
C TYR A 26 2.59 -28.60 1.42
N GLN A 27 1.90 -27.56 0.91
CA GLN A 27 0.47 -27.33 1.16
C GLN A 27 -0.40 -28.52 0.74
N ALA A 28 -0.04 -29.19 -0.36
CA ALA A 28 -0.77 -30.39 -0.84
C ALA A 28 -0.64 -31.60 0.09
N ARG A 29 0.40 -31.62 0.95
CA ARG A 29 0.63 -32.71 1.92
C ARG A 29 -0.04 -32.48 3.27
N LEU A 30 -0.49 -31.25 3.57
CA LEU A 30 -1.18 -30.95 4.83
C LEU A 30 -2.50 -31.72 4.93
N ALA A 31 -2.84 -32.22 6.13
CA ALA A 31 -4.00 -33.04 6.41
C ALA A 31 -5.33 -32.26 6.28
N LYS A 32 -5.64 -31.83 5.06
CA LYS A 32 -6.82 -31.04 4.69
C LYS A 32 -7.24 -31.31 3.24
N PRO A 33 -8.49 -31.07 2.86
CA PRO A 33 -8.86 -31.06 1.45
C PRO A 33 -8.04 -30.03 0.67
N PRO A 34 -7.58 -30.32 -0.55
CA PRO A 34 -6.82 -29.38 -1.38
C PRO A 34 -7.57 -28.06 -1.56
N GLY A 35 -6.88 -26.93 -1.41
CA GLY A 35 -7.46 -25.59 -1.59
C GLY A 35 -8.46 -25.14 -0.50
N SER A 36 -8.75 -25.98 0.51
CA SER A 36 -9.83 -25.72 1.48
C SER A 36 -9.60 -24.48 2.37
N LEU A 37 -8.36 -23.99 2.51
CA LEU A 37 -8.05 -22.77 3.22
C LEU A 37 -7.89 -21.57 2.26
N GLY A 38 -8.08 -21.78 0.95
CA GLY A 38 -8.18 -20.72 -0.05
C GLY A 38 -7.06 -19.69 0.04
N ARG A 39 -7.42 -18.45 0.32
CA ARG A 39 -6.48 -17.31 0.33
C ARG A 39 -5.30 -17.47 1.31
N LEU A 40 -5.45 -18.21 2.42
CA LEU A 40 -4.34 -18.45 3.35
C LEU A 40 -3.25 -19.32 2.70
N GLU A 41 -3.63 -20.29 1.86
CA GLU A 41 -2.68 -21.10 1.11
C GLU A 41 -1.92 -20.26 0.09
N GLU A 42 -2.64 -19.46 -0.71
CA GLU A 42 -2.03 -18.53 -1.69
C GLU A 42 -1.04 -17.55 -1.04
N ILE A 43 -1.37 -17.00 0.15
CA ILE A 43 -0.49 -16.10 0.90
C ILE A 43 0.79 -16.82 1.33
N SER A 44 0.68 -18.03 1.87
CA SER A 44 1.88 -18.79 2.30
C SER A 44 2.82 -19.07 1.11
N ILE A 45 2.27 -19.40 -0.06
CA ILE A 45 3.02 -19.58 -1.31
C ILE A 45 3.65 -18.27 -1.77
N GLN A 46 2.90 -17.16 -1.73
CA GLN A 46 3.42 -15.82 -2.04
C GLN A 46 4.59 -15.45 -1.11
N LEU A 47 4.43 -15.66 0.19
CA LEU A 47 5.49 -15.41 1.18
C LEU A 47 6.73 -16.25 0.90
N ALA A 48 6.55 -17.52 0.51
CA ALA A 48 7.68 -18.37 0.09
C ALA A 48 8.41 -17.77 -1.12
N GLY A 49 7.69 -17.29 -2.12
CA GLY A 49 8.28 -16.60 -3.28
C GLY A 49 9.00 -15.31 -2.91
N ILE A 50 8.48 -14.54 -1.94
CA ILE A 50 9.12 -13.31 -1.45
C ILE A 50 10.42 -13.60 -0.74
N THR A 51 10.43 -14.57 0.18
CA THR A 51 11.56 -14.81 1.11
C THR A 51 12.55 -15.86 0.62
N GLY A 52 12.17 -16.69 -0.36
CA GLY A 52 12.92 -17.87 -0.81
C GLY A 52 12.82 -19.05 0.17
N ARG A 53 11.85 -19.08 1.10
CA ARG A 53 11.68 -20.11 2.14
C ARG A 53 10.25 -20.60 2.22
N VAL A 54 10.02 -21.89 2.33
CA VAL A 54 8.69 -22.49 2.48
C VAL A 54 8.04 -22.07 3.80
N HIS A 55 8.79 -22.18 4.90
CA HIS A 55 8.34 -21.85 6.25
C HIS A 55 8.75 -20.43 6.61
N ASN A 56 7.80 -19.60 6.96
CA ASN A 56 8.01 -18.20 7.27
C ASN A 56 7.41 -17.85 8.65
N ALA A 57 8.00 -16.85 9.29
CA ALA A 57 7.47 -16.20 10.50
C ALA A 57 7.60 -14.70 10.33
N LEU A 58 6.54 -13.95 10.65
CA LEU A 58 6.49 -12.50 10.56
C LEU A 58 6.46 -11.89 11.97
N ASN A 59 7.58 -12.02 12.69
CA ASN A 59 7.67 -11.63 14.09
C ASN A 59 7.68 -10.11 14.29
N LYS A 60 8.27 -9.37 13.34
CA LYS A 60 8.41 -7.92 13.38
C LYS A 60 7.53 -7.28 12.32
N LYS A 61 6.43 -6.69 12.76
CA LYS A 61 5.44 -6.02 11.92
C LYS A 61 5.55 -4.52 12.12
N GLN A 62 5.64 -3.75 11.03
CA GLN A 62 5.82 -2.32 11.11
C GLN A 62 4.84 -1.57 10.20
N LEU A 63 4.09 -0.64 10.78
CA LEU A 63 3.29 0.31 10.03
C LEU A 63 4.12 1.57 9.77
N LEU A 64 4.32 1.92 8.49
CA LEU A 64 4.97 3.15 8.05
C LEU A 64 3.91 4.14 7.61
N VAL A 65 3.91 5.35 8.18
CA VAL A 65 2.97 6.41 7.84
C VAL A 65 3.74 7.64 7.36
N PHE A 66 3.47 8.08 6.14
CA PHE A 66 4.10 9.26 5.54
C PHE A 66 3.14 10.45 5.60
N ALA A 67 3.56 11.51 6.27
CA ALA A 67 2.74 12.70 6.50
C ALA A 67 3.18 13.85 5.59
N ALA A 68 2.21 14.44 4.86
CA ALA A 68 2.44 15.61 4.03
C ALA A 68 1.15 16.39 3.78
N ASP A 69 1.25 17.69 3.61
CA ASP A 69 0.15 18.54 3.19
C ASP A 69 0.08 18.69 1.67
N ASN A 70 -1.13 18.74 1.15
CA ASN A 70 -1.43 18.86 -0.26
C ASN A 70 -2.03 20.24 -0.57
N GLY A 71 -1.36 21.06 -1.39
CA GLY A 71 -1.75 22.44 -1.70
C GLY A 71 -3.11 22.56 -2.36
N VAL A 72 -3.63 21.50 -2.95
CA VAL A 72 -4.98 21.44 -3.55
C VAL A 72 -6.10 21.69 -2.53
N VAL A 73 -5.84 21.60 -1.24
CA VAL A 73 -6.80 21.96 -0.17
C VAL A 73 -7.30 23.39 -0.31
N ALA A 74 -6.51 24.30 -0.86
CA ALA A 74 -6.90 25.68 -1.16
C ALA A 74 -8.14 25.77 -2.08
N GLU A 75 -8.42 24.71 -2.87
CA GLU A 75 -9.59 24.62 -3.72
C GLU A 75 -10.87 24.17 -2.96
N GLY A 76 -10.83 23.99 -1.64
CA GLY A 76 -12.01 23.60 -0.86
C GLY A 76 -12.53 22.19 -1.17
N VAL A 77 -11.63 21.26 -1.47
CA VAL A 77 -11.92 19.85 -1.82
C VAL A 77 -11.98 18.93 -0.59
N SER A 78 -11.76 19.47 0.59
CA SER A 78 -11.76 18.73 1.87
C SER A 78 -12.68 19.43 2.88
N SER A 79 -13.39 18.65 3.70
CA SER A 79 -14.17 19.17 4.83
C SER A 79 -13.28 19.53 6.03
N ALA A 80 -12.10 18.92 6.16
CA ALA A 80 -11.15 19.20 7.21
C ALA A 80 -10.16 20.30 6.79
N PRO A 81 -9.80 21.23 7.71
CA PRO A 81 -8.76 22.21 7.45
C PRO A 81 -7.37 21.54 7.41
N GLN A 82 -6.43 22.16 6.69
CA GLN A 82 -5.05 21.64 6.51
C GLN A 82 -4.33 21.38 7.84
N SER A 83 -4.62 22.20 8.88
CA SER A 83 -4.01 22.05 10.22
C SER A 83 -4.24 20.67 10.86
N VAL A 84 -5.25 19.92 10.41
CA VAL A 84 -5.52 18.56 10.88
C VAL A 84 -4.38 17.60 10.53
N THR A 85 -3.66 17.79 9.43
CA THR A 85 -2.50 16.97 9.06
C THR A 85 -1.46 16.95 10.18
N LYS A 86 -1.02 18.12 10.64
CA LYS A 86 -0.06 18.24 11.76
C LYS A 86 -0.59 17.56 13.02
N GLN A 87 -1.84 17.84 13.40
CA GLN A 87 -2.44 17.33 14.63
C GLN A 87 -2.53 15.80 14.60
N GLN A 88 -2.97 15.23 13.50
CA GLN A 88 -3.08 13.77 13.36
C GLN A 88 -1.72 13.08 13.23
N THR A 89 -0.73 13.72 12.60
CA THR A 89 0.65 13.23 12.58
C THR A 89 1.21 13.06 13.99
N ILE A 90 0.98 14.04 14.87
CA ILE A 90 1.37 13.95 16.28
C ILE A 90 0.52 12.90 17.03
N ASN A 91 -0.78 12.85 16.78
CA ASN A 91 -1.70 11.89 17.43
C ASN A 91 -1.40 10.43 17.03
N LEU A 92 -0.88 10.17 15.84
CA LEU A 92 -0.38 8.85 15.44
C LEU A 92 0.68 8.37 16.43
N MET A 93 1.73 9.16 16.69
CA MET A 93 2.80 8.79 17.62
C MET A 93 2.32 8.69 19.06
N ARG A 94 1.28 9.47 19.44
CA ARG A 94 0.65 9.41 20.77
C ARG A 94 -0.33 8.24 20.94
N GLY A 95 -0.49 7.39 19.92
CA GLY A 95 -1.37 6.22 19.98
C GLY A 95 -2.87 6.56 20.00
N LYS A 96 -3.28 7.72 19.45
CA LYS A 96 -4.64 8.26 19.57
C LYS A 96 -5.46 8.23 18.27
N THR A 97 -4.88 7.75 17.16
CA THR A 97 -5.60 7.56 15.90
C THR A 97 -6.05 6.11 15.74
N GLY A 98 -7.03 5.87 14.86
CA GLY A 98 -7.51 4.50 14.60
C GLY A 98 -6.38 3.55 14.18
N ALA A 99 -5.50 3.98 13.28
CA ALA A 99 -4.35 3.19 12.84
C ALA A 99 -3.38 2.87 13.99
N ALA A 100 -3.05 3.87 14.82
CA ALA A 100 -2.15 3.70 15.97
C ALA A 100 -2.75 2.80 17.06
N VAL A 101 -4.06 2.91 17.32
CA VAL A 101 -4.77 2.04 18.25
C VAL A 101 -4.74 0.59 17.78
N LEU A 102 -5.02 0.34 16.48
CA LEU A 102 -4.98 -1.01 15.91
C LEU A 102 -3.55 -1.56 15.89
N ALA A 103 -2.55 -0.74 15.52
CA ALA A 103 -1.15 -1.15 15.56
C ALA A 103 -0.73 -1.58 16.98
N LYS A 104 -1.05 -0.77 17.99
CA LYS A 104 -0.78 -1.10 19.38
C LYS A 104 -1.51 -2.37 19.85
N HIS A 105 -2.79 -2.50 19.49
CA HIS A 105 -3.62 -3.66 19.86
C HIS A 105 -3.04 -4.98 19.35
N PHE A 106 -2.52 -4.98 18.14
CA PHE A 106 -1.93 -6.17 17.50
C PHE A 106 -0.40 -6.26 17.65
N GLY A 107 0.21 -5.44 18.51
CA GLY A 107 1.65 -5.51 18.78
C GLY A 107 2.53 -5.11 17.59
N CYS A 108 2.01 -4.27 16.69
CA CYS A 108 2.77 -3.77 15.54
C CYS A 108 3.53 -2.49 15.91
N GLY A 109 4.76 -2.35 15.44
CA GLY A 109 5.49 -1.09 15.50
C GLY A 109 4.85 -0.03 14.60
N LEU A 110 5.07 1.24 14.91
CA LEU A 110 4.60 2.39 14.14
C LEU A 110 5.75 3.37 13.93
N THR A 111 6.03 3.71 12.69
CA THR A 111 6.93 4.79 12.29
C THR A 111 6.14 5.85 11.54
N VAL A 112 6.16 7.08 12.02
CA VAL A 112 5.55 8.22 11.33
C VAL A 112 6.65 9.14 10.83
N CYS A 113 6.62 9.45 9.54
CA CYS A 113 7.61 10.28 8.87
C CYS A 113 6.95 11.54 8.30
N ASP A 114 7.42 12.70 8.73
CA ASP A 114 7.09 13.98 8.10
C ASP A 114 7.93 14.16 6.85
N VAL A 115 7.31 14.04 5.68
CA VAL A 115 7.94 14.28 4.37
C VAL A 115 7.50 15.59 3.73
N GLY A 116 6.49 16.27 4.33
CA GLY A 116 5.99 17.51 3.73
C GLY A 116 4.82 18.16 4.47
N VAL A 117 4.72 18.06 5.78
CA VAL A 117 3.70 18.79 6.54
C VAL A 117 3.98 20.28 6.50
N ASN A 118 2.94 21.10 6.23
CA ASN A 118 3.04 22.56 6.13
C ASN A 118 3.05 23.24 7.51
N ALA A 119 3.83 22.70 8.42
CA ALA A 119 4.09 23.25 9.75
C ALA A 119 5.28 22.54 10.40
N ASP A 120 5.92 23.16 11.38
CA ASP A 120 6.93 22.51 12.18
C ASP A 120 6.30 21.51 13.16
N ILE A 121 6.89 20.33 13.24
CA ILE A 121 6.53 19.28 14.19
C ILE A 121 7.67 19.11 15.18
N TYR A 122 7.40 19.41 16.45
CA TYR A 122 8.39 19.31 17.54
C TYR A 122 8.25 18.00 18.32
N GLU A 123 7.38 17.07 17.88
CA GLU A 123 7.26 15.74 18.47
C GLU A 123 8.48 14.91 18.05
N SER A 124 9.39 14.64 18.98
CA SER A 124 10.69 14.01 18.72
C SER A 124 10.60 12.58 18.19
N THR A 125 9.44 11.94 18.36
CA THR A 125 9.18 10.58 17.88
C THR A 125 8.73 10.54 16.42
N VAL A 126 8.39 11.69 15.83
CA VAL A 126 8.10 11.80 14.39
C VAL A 126 9.43 11.93 13.64
N LEU A 127 9.68 11.02 12.72
CA LEU A 127 10.87 11.04 11.87
C LEU A 127 10.81 12.24 10.92
N ASN A 128 11.69 13.19 11.09
CA ASN A 128 11.75 14.38 10.22
C ASN A 128 12.56 14.08 8.96
N ARG A 129 11.87 14.02 7.83
CA ARG A 129 12.42 13.92 6.47
C ARG A 129 11.75 14.93 5.53
N LYS A 130 11.31 16.06 6.09
CA LYS A 130 10.60 17.13 5.38
C LYS A 130 11.38 17.62 4.15
N ILE A 131 10.73 17.55 2.99
CA ILE A 131 11.25 18.01 1.69
C ILE A 131 10.86 19.48 1.47
N ALA A 132 9.59 19.79 1.77
CA ALA A 132 9.07 21.15 1.72
C ALA A 132 7.86 21.28 2.67
N TYR A 133 7.37 22.49 2.87
CA TYR A 133 6.17 22.80 3.65
C TYR A 133 4.91 22.65 2.79
N GLY A 134 4.52 21.40 2.52
CA GLY A 134 3.41 21.04 1.63
C GLY A 134 3.76 21.14 0.14
N THR A 135 2.88 20.60 -0.69
CA THR A 135 2.96 20.76 -2.15
C THR A 135 2.36 22.09 -2.59
N GLN A 136 2.62 22.48 -3.86
CA GLN A 136 1.90 23.55 -4.51
C GLN A 136 0.47 23.11 -4.90
N ASN A 137 -0.39 24.07 -5.25
CA ASN A 137 -1.72 23.78 -5.73
C ASN A 137 -1.68 23.28 -7.19
N ILE A 138 -2.11 22.04 -7.39
CA ILE A 138 -2.12 21.37 -8.69
C ILE A 138 -3.02 22.05 -9.76
N CYS A 139 -3.93 22.93 -9.36
CA CYS A 139 -4.74 23.72 -10.29
C CYS A 139 -3.98 24.89 -10.92
N THR A 140 -2.84 25.29 -10.36
CA THR A 140 -2.07 26.44 -10.84
C THR A 140 -0.72 26.07 -11.45
N GLY A 141 -0.30 24.81 -11.28
CA GLY A 141 0.97 24.27 -11.77
C GLY A 141 1.27 22.93 -11.13
N PRO A 142 2.49 22.40 -11.29
CA PRO A 142 2.86 21.10 -10.72
C PRO A 142 2.87 21.12 -9.20
N ALA A 143 2.51 20.00 -8.56
CA ALA A 143 2.51 19.81 -7.11
C ALA A 143 3.90 20.05 -6.50
N MET A 144 4.94 19.58 -7.17
CA MET A 144 6.33 19.63 -6.70
C MET A 144 7.28 19.50 -7.90
N THR A 145 8.58 19.80 -7.69
CA THR A 145 9.58 19.56 -8.73
C THR A 145 9.85 18.07 -8.91
N ARG A 146 10.38 17.68 -10.06
CA ARG A 146 10.81 16.29 -10.29
C ARG A 146 11.88 15.83 -9.28
N GLU A 147 12.78 16.73 -8.89
CA GLU A 147 13.80 16.45 -7.89
C GLU A 147 13.22 16.18 -6.51
N GLN A 148 12.24 16.99 -6.08
CA GLN A 148 11.51 16.77 -4.83
C GLN A 148 10.74 15.44 -4.86
N THR A 149 10.16 15.08 -5.99
CA THR A 149 9.47 13.79 -6.18
C THR A 149 10.44 12.62 -6.02
N LEU A 150 11.59 12.69 -6.69
CA LEU A 150 12.65 11.66 -6.56
C LEU A 150 13.17 11.56 -5.13
N GLN A 151 13.35 12.69 -4.45
CA GLN A 151 13.76 12.72 -3.06
C GLN A 151 12.73 12.02 -2.15
N ALA A 152 11.43 12.29 -2.36
CA ALA A 152 10.37 11.63 -1.60
C ALA A 152 10.36 10.11 -1.83
N ILE A 153 10.46 9.66 -3.09
CA ILE A 153 10.52 8.23 -3.44
C ILE A 153 11.72 7.58 -2.74
N LEU A 154 12.91 8.16 -2.86
CA LEU A 154 14.13 7.60 -2.26
C LEU A 154 14.07 7.60 -0.72
N THR A 155 13.48 8.63 -0.11
CA THR A 155 13.25 8.68 1.34
C THR A 155 12.34 7.54 1.80
N GLY A 156 11.22 7.32 1.11
CA GLY A 156 10.31 6.20 1.44
C GLY A 156 10.99 4.84 1.28
N ALA A 157 11.78 4.67 0.21
CA ALA A 157 12.54 3.45 -0.04
C ALA A 157 13.61 3.18 1.04
N GLU A 158 14.35 4.21 1.43
CA GLU A 158 15.35 4.11 2.51
C GLU A 158 14.70 3.64 3.81
N ILE A 159 13.59 4.29 4.22
CA ILE A 159 12.88 3.93 5.46
C ILE A 159 12.39 2.49 5.41
N ALA A 160 11.76 2.07 4.32
CA ALA A 160 11.25 0.71 4.18
C ALA A 160 12.35 -0.37 4.15
N ARG A 161 13.56 -0.02 3.69
CA ARG A 161 14.72 -0.95 3.67
C ARG A 161 15.40 -1.05 5.02
N THR A 162 15.50 0.06 5.75
CA THR A 162 16.29 0.15 6.99
C THR A 162 15.49 -0.19 8.25
N VAL A 163 14.16 -0.13 8.19
CA VAL A 163 13.34 -0.51 9.35
C VAL A 163 13.51 -2.00 9.66
N ASP A 164 13.62 -2.30 10.96
CA ASP A 164 13.72 -3.68 11.44
C ASP A 164 12.33 -4.34 11.44
N ALA A 165 11.95 -4.94 10.31
CA ALA A 165 10.65 -5.57 10.11
C ALA A 165 10.70 -6.74 9.14
N ASP A 166 9.88 -7.75 9.38
CA ASP A 166 9.65 -8.88 8.47
C ASP A 166 8.56 -8.54 7.44
N VAL A 167 7.62 -7.68 7.81
CA VAL A 167 6.53 -7.17 6.96
C VAL A 167 6.26 -5.71 7.27
N ILE A 168 5.96 -4.92 6.25
CA ILE A 168 5.55 -3.53 6.43
C ILE A 168 4.12 -3.29 5.94
N GLY A 169 3.43 -2.37 6.61
CA GLY A 169 2.20 -1.74 6.11
C GLY A 169 2.51 -0.31 5.71
N VAL A 170 1.86 0.20 4.67
CA VAL A 170 2.11 1.54 4.14
C VAL A 170 0.85 2.39 4.21
N GLY A 171 0.90 3.40 5.05
CA GLY A 171 -0.16 4.37 5.28
C GLY A 171 0.31 5.81 5.11
N GLU A 172 -0.60 6.74 5.30
CA GLU A 172 -0.39 8.16 5.05
C GLU A 172 -1.14 9.06 6.06
N MET A 173 -0.76 10.34 6.10
CA MET A 173 -1.55 11.39 6.71
C MET A 173 -1.39 12.69 5.91
N GLY A 174 -2.46 13.10 5.20
CA GLY A 174 -2.41 14.29 4.37
C GLY A 174 -3.78 14.80 3.97
N ILE A 175 -4.22 15.92 4.52
CA ILE A 175 -5.51 16.49 4.11
C ILE A 175 -5.44 16.89 2.63
N GLY A 176 -6.45 16.46 1.85
CA GLY A 176 -6.53 16.69 0.40
C GLY A 176 -5.95 15.57 -0.47
N ASN A 177 -5.24 14.60 0.10
CA ASN A 177 -4.55 13.55 -0.67
C ASN A 177 -5.48 12.57 -1.41
N THR A 178 -6.74 12.44 -1.04
CA THR A 178 -7.72 11.70 -1.85
C THR A 178 -7.97 12.37 -3.20
N THR A 179 -7.76 13.69 -3.30
CA THR A 179 -7.88 14.44 -4.57
C THR A 179 -6.66 14.17 -5.46
N THR A 180 -5.45 14.28 -4.92
CA THR A 180 -4.22 13.98 -5.67
C THR A 180 -4.14 12.50 -6.04
N SER A 181 -4.57 11.58 -5.17
CA SER A 181 -4.67 10.15 -5.49
C SER A 181 -5.62 9.86 -6.65
N SER A 182 -6.81 10.50 -6.65
CA SER A 182 -7.75 10.35 -7.77
C SER A 182 -7.18 10.93 -9.07
N ALA A 183 -6.44 12.05 -9.02
CA ALA A 183 -5.78 12.62 -10.18
C ALA A 183 -4.69 11.68 -10.74
N VAL A 184 -3.86 11.12 -9.87
CA VAL A 184 -2.83 10.13 -10.25
C VAL A 184 -3.47 8.89 -10.87
N LEU A 185 -4.54 8.35 -10.26
CA LEU A 185 -5.24 7.18 -10.81
C LEU A 185 -5.90 7.49 -12.16
N ALA A 186 -6.56 8.64 -12.30
CA ALA A 186 -7.16 9.04 -13.57
C ALA A 186 -6.13 9.03 -14.71
N VAL A 187 -4.95 9.60 -14.46
CA VAL A 187 -3.86 9.66 -15.46
C VAL A 187 -3.29 8.28 -15.75
N LEU A 188 -2.84 7.55 -14.72
CA LEU A 188 -2.15 6.27 -14.92
C LEU A 188 -3.04 5.19 -15.55
N LEU A 189 -4.33 5.21 -15.23
CA LEU A 189 -5.31 4.26 -15.78
C LEU A 189 -5.92 4.73 -17.09
N GLY A 190 -5.80 6.02 -17.43
CA GLY A 190 -6.55 6.64 -18.54
C GLY A 190 -8.05 6.56 -18.27
N ALA A 191 -8.47 6.66 -17.02
CA ALA A 191 -9.86 6.54 -16.59
C ALA A 191 -10.51 7.90 -16.42
N ASP A 192 -11.83 7.94 -16.61
CA ASP A 192 -12.61 9.14 -16.33
C ASP A 192 -12.49 9.53 -14.85
N VAL A 193 -12.43 10.85 -14.59
CA VAL A 193 -12.35 11.41 -13.24
C VAL A 193 -13.51 10.92 -12.37
N GLU A 194 -14.70 10.74 -12.96
CA GLU A 194 -15.88 10.19 -12.29
C GLU A 194 -15.67 8.79 -11.73
N ALA A 195 -14.95 7.95 -12.46
CA ALA A 195 -14.73 6.54 -12.11
C ALA A 195 -13.73 6.35 -10.96
N VAL A 196 -12.85 7.33 -10.73
CA VAL A 196 -11.77 7.24 -9.71
C VAL A 196 -11.97 8.18 -8.53
N THR A 197 -12.96 9.09 -8.57
CA THR A 197 -13.12 10.10 -7.53
C THR A 197 -14.23 9.74 -6.56
N GLY A 198 -13.85 9.50 -5.31
CA GLY A 198 -14.75 9.31 -4.18
C GLY A 198 -14.90 10.56 -3.30
N ARG A 199 -15.67 10.41 -2.21
CA ARG A 199 -15.97 11.50 -1.27
C ARG A 199 -14.90 11.71 -0.19
N GLY A 200 -13.87 10.85 -0.15
CA GLY A 200 -12.83 10.88 0.87
C GLY A 200 -13.40 10.78 2.29
N GLY A 201 -12.98 11.65 3.18
CA GLY A 201 -13.46 11.72 4.57
C GLY A 201 -14.93 12.14 4.73
N GLY A 202 -15.63 12.42 3.63
CA GLY A 202 -17.02 12.91 3.61
C GLY A 202 -17.10 14.40 3.27
N ILE A 203 -17.70 14.71 2.13
CA ILE A 203 -17.92 16.07 1.65
C ILE A 203 -19.34 16.21 1.10
N THR A 204 -19.84 17.46 1.07
CA THR A 204 -21.14 17.78 0.49
C THR A 204 -21.20 17.46 -1.00
N GLU A 205 -22.40 17.40 -1.59
CA GLU A 205 -22.58 17.18 -3.03
C GLU A 205 -21.93 18.30 -3.86
N GLU A 206 -22.01 19.52 -3.40
CA GLU A 206 -21.36 20.68 -4.04
C GLU A 206 -19.84 20.53 -4.03
N SER A 207 -19.23 20.24 -2.86
CA SER A 207 -17.79 20.01 -2.73
C SER A 207 -17.34 18.79 -3.53
N PHE A 208 -18.18 17.76 -3.69
CA PHE A 208 -17.88 16.60 -4.50
C PHE A 208 -17.83 16.93 -6.00
N ARG A 209 -18.80 17.72 -6.50
CA ARG A 209 -18.76 18.23 -7.88
C ARG A 209 -17.53 19.11 -8.11
N LYS A 210 -17.23 20.00 -7.15
CA LYS A 210 -16.03 20.85 -7.18
C LYS A 210 -14.74 20.01 -7.23
N LYS A 211 -14.62 18.98 -6.38
CA LYS A 211 -13.47 18.07 -6.35
C LYS A 211 -13.19 17.45 -7.73
N LYS A 212 -14.22 16.97 -8.43
CA LYS A 212 -14.07 16.43 -9.78
C LYS A 212 -13.61 17.49 -10.80
N ALA A 213 -14.16 18.71 -10.73
CA ALA A 213 -13.72 19.82 -11.58
C ALA A 213 -12.26 20.19 -11.32
N VAL A 214 -11.85 20.26 -10.06
CA VAL A 214 -10.45 20.51 -9.63
C VAL A 214 -9.50 19.47 -10.20
N ILE A 215 -9.86 18.18 -10.16
CA ILE A 215 -9.02 17.11 -10.73
C ILE A 215 -8.87 17.27 -12.24
N ARG A 216 -9.96 17.60 -12.98
CA ARG A 216 -9.87 17.86 -14.44
C ARG A 216 -8.96 19.04 -14.72
N THR A 217 -9.16 20.17 -14.04
CA THR A 217 -8.30 21.35 -14.18
C THR A 217 -6.84 21.01 -13.92
N ALA A 218 -6.56 20.25 -12.86
CA ALA A 218 -5.18 19.84 -12.53
C ALA A 218 -4.54 19.03 -13.66
N ILE A 219 -5.27 18.10 -14.27
CA ILE A 219 -4.78 17.29 -15.40
C ILE A 219 -4.59 18.16 -16.65
N GLU A 220 -5.53 19.05 -16.96
CA GLU A 220 -5.47 19.95 -18.13
C GLU A 220 -4.29 20.93 -18.02
N VAL A 221 -4.08 21.55 -16.87
CA VAL A 221 -3.01 22.53 -16.63
C VAL A 221 -1.64 21.86 -16.71
N ASN A 222 -1.48 20.70 -16.04
CA ASN A 222 -0.17 20.06 -15.89
C ASN A 222 0.17 19.07 -17.02
N ARG A 223 -0.80 18.60 -17.77
CA ARG A 223 -0.64 17.63 -18.87
C ARG A 223 0.35 16.52 -18.52
N PRO A 224 0.07 15.73 -17.47
CA PRO A 224 0.95 14.65 -17.08
C PRO A 224 1.00 13.57 -18.16
N ASP A 225 2.20 13.08 -18.46
CA ASP A 225 2.38 11.93 -19.34
C ASP A 225 2.20 10.65 -18.50
N ARG A 226 1.23 9.80 -18.89
CA ARG A 226 0.91 8.55 -18.20
C ARG A 226 2.05 7.54 -18.14
N ASP A 227 3.00 7.64 -19.06
CA ASP A 227 4.14 6.73 -19.16
C ASP A 227 5.34 7.24 -18.33
N ASP A 228 5.32 8.50 -17.86
CA ASP A 228 6.28 9.07 -16.93
C ASP A 228 5.71 9.14 -15.50
N VAL A 229 5.78 8.04 -14.77
CA VAL A 229 5.23 7.93 -13.40
C VAL A 229 5.79 9.00 -12.45
N VAL A 230 7.10 9.28 -12.53
CA VAL A 230 7.71 10.34 -11.71
C VAL A 230 7.15 11.71 -12.09
N GLY A 231 6.93 11.95 -13.37
CA GLY A 231 6.28 13.16 -13.87
C GLY A 231 4.82 13.25 -13.45
N VAL A 232 4.06 12.15 -13.43
CA VAL A 232 2.68 12.12 -12.91
C VAL A 232 2.65 12.51 -11.44
N LEU A 233 3.49 11.89 -10.60
CA LEU A 233 3.61 12.21 -9.18
C LEU A 233 4.03 13.68 -8.96
N SER A 234 4.99 14.18 -9.74
CA SER A 234 5.46 15.56 -9.66
C SER A 234 4.35 16.57 -9.99
N LYS A 235 3.53 16.28 -10.99
CA LYS A 235 2.55 17.22 -11.53
C LYS A 235 1.24 17.23 -10.75
N VAL A 236 0.70 16.04 -10.41
CA VAL A 236 -0.62 15.89 -9.81
C VAL A 236 -0.66 15.03 -8.54
N GLY A 237 0.49 14.61 -8.03
CA GLY A 237 0.63 13.80 -6.82
C GLY A 237 0.84 14.61 -5.54
N GLY A 238 1.57 14.00 -4.60
CA GLY A 238 1.94 14.58 -3.30
C GLY A 238 3.20 13.92 -2.74
N PHE A 239 3.83 14.55 -1.74
CA PHE A 239 5.02 13.98 -1.08
C PHE A 239 4.71 12.67 -0.37
N ASP A 240 3.53 12.55 0.23
CA ASP A 240 3.01 11.32 0.85
C ASP A 240 2.89 10.19 -0.18
N LEU A 241 2.24 10.43 -1.33
CA LEU A 241 2.13 9.46 -2.41
C LEU A 241 3.49 9.01 -2.96
N ALA A 242 4.40 9.96 -3.17
CA ALA A 242 5.73 9.67 -3.69
C ALA A 242 6.56 8.87 -2.67
N ALA A 243 6.50 9.21 -1.38
CA ALA A 243 7.20 8.47 -0.33
C ALA A 243 6.63 7.06 -0.15
N MET A 244 5.30 6.88 -0.19
CA MET A 244 4.68 5.55 -0.15
C MET A 244 5.06 4.70 -1.37
N CYS A 245 5.10 5.30 -2.58
CA CYS A 245 5.59 4.61 -3.78
C CYS A 245 7.02 4.08 -3.56
N GLY A 246 7.89 4.92 -3.01
CA GLY A 246 9.23 4.54 -2.61
C GLY A 246 9.26 3.42 -1.57
N ALA A 247 8.38 3.47 -0.57
CA ALA A 247 8.30 2.45 0.47
C ALA A 247 7.94 1.06 -0.12
N PHE A 248 7.04 0.99 -1.10
CA PHE A 248 6.74 -0.26 -1.80
C PHE A 248 7.93 -0.78 -2.62
N LEU A 249 8.66 0.10 -3.31
CA LEU A 249 9.89 -0.26 -4.02
C LEU A 249 10.97 -0.77 -3.05
N GLY A 250 11.17 -0.05 -1.94
CA GLY A 250 12.16 -0.40 -0.93
C GLY A 250 11.86 -1.72 -0.22
N ALA A 251 10.60 -2.01 0.09
CA ALA A 251 10.17 -3.27 0.65
C ALA A 251 10.46 -4.44 -0.32
N ALA A 252 10.11 -4.27 -1.60
CA ALA A 252 10.35 -5.27 -2.62
C ALA A 252 11.85 -5.53 -2.84
N ALA A 253 12.68 -4.47 -2.88
CA ALA A 253 14.13 -4.60 -2.96
C ALA A 253 14.73 -5.31 -1.73
N ALA A 254 14.13 -5.14 -0.55
CA ALA A 254 14.50 -5.85 0.67
C ALA A 254 13.86 -7.24 0.80
N ARG A 255 13.15 -7.73 -0.22
CA ARG A 255 12.40 -9.00 -0.22
C ARG A 255 11.45 -9.13 0.97
N ARG A 256 10.67 -8.08 1.22
CA ARG A 256 9.67 -8.01 2.29
C ARG A 256 8.27 -7.87 1.72
N PRO A 257 7.26 -8.58 2.25
CA PRO A 257 5.87 -8.32 1.91
C PRO A 257 5.47 -6.91 2.39
N ALA A 258 4.69 -6.21 1.56
CA ALA A 258 4.21 -4.88 1.84
C ALA A 258 2.68 -4.82 1.72
N VAL A 259 2.03 -4.37 2.80
CA VAL A 259 0.57 -4.31 2.88
C VAL A 259 0.07 -2.96 2.38
N ILE A 260 -0.85 -3.00 1.42
CA ILE A 260 -1.59 -1.83 0.93
C ILE A 260 -2.78 -1.57 1.86
N ASP A 261 -2.97 -0.33 2.30
CA ASP A 261 -4.13 0.09 3.10
C ASP A 261 -5.35 0.40 2.21
N GLY A 262 -5.71 1.66 2.04
CA GLY A 262 -6.87 2.14 1.29
C GLY A 262 -6.50 2.76 -0.06
N LEU A 263 -7.38 3.67 -0.57
CA LEU A 263 -7.26 4.31 -1.88
C LEU A 263 -5.90 4.96 -2.13
N ILE A 264 -5.42 5.76 -1.15
CA ILE A 264 -4.21 6.57 -1.32
C ILE A 264 -2.99 5.64 -1.41
N SER A 265 -2.92 4.66 -0.50
CA SER A 265 -1.90 3.61 -0.51
C SER A 265 -1.95 2.79 -1.82
N ALA A 266 -3.15 2.48 -2.34
CA ALA A 266 -3.32 1.78 -3.61
C ALA A 266 -2.82 2.59 -4.82
N ALA A 267 -3.06 3.92 -4.82
CA ALA A 267 -2.53 4.80 -5.87
C ALA A 267 -0.99 4.83 -5.86
N ALA A 268 -0.39 4.89 -4.67
CA ALA A 268 1.07 4.82 -4.52
C ALA A 268 1.64 3.45 -4.92
N ALA A 269 0.95 2.36 -4.57
CA ALA A 269 1.32 1.00 -4.98
C ALA A 269 1.27 0.84 -6.50
N LEU A 270 0.24 1.39 -7.16
CA LEU A 270 0.15 1.39 -8.62
C LEU A 270 1.33 2.15 -9.25
N CYS A 271 1.73 3.29 -8.69
CA CYS A 271 2.94 4.00 -9.13
C CYS A 271 4.18 3.10 -9.02
N ALA A 272 4.36 2.40 -7.90
CA ALA A 272 5.49 1.50 -7.73
C ALA A 272 5.50 0.33 -8.72
N VAL A 273 4.33 -0.27 -8.98
CA VAL A 273 4.17 -1.34 -9.98
C VAL A 273 4.44 -0.85 -11.40
N ARG A 274 4.04 0.39 -11.74
CA ARG A 274 4.34 0.99 -13.04
C ARG A 274 5.83 1.32 -13.22
N LEU A 275 6.54 1.69 -12.15
CA LEU A 275 7.99 1.88 -12.17
C LEU A 275 8.73 0.53 -12.23
N CYS A 276 8.23 -0.48 -11.56
CA CYS A 276 8.83 -1.81 -11.47
C CYS A 276 7.75 -2.90 -11.35
N PRO A 277 7.39 -3.60 -12.44
CA PRO A 277 6.34 -4.63 -12.41
C PRO A 277 6.55 -5.75 -11.38
N ASN A 278 7.80 -6.07 -11.04
CA ASN A 278 8.10 -7.10 -10.04
C ASN A 278 7.57 -6.74 -8.65
N VAL A 279 7.36 -5.46 -8.32
CA VAL A 279 6.81 -5.00 -7.03
C VAL A 279 5.46 -5.66 -6.75
N ARG A 280 4.64 -5.90 -7.78
CA ARG A 280 3.32 -6.53 -7.64
C ARG A 280 3.38 -7.82 -6.80
N GLY A 281 4.40 -8.64 -7.00
CA GLY A 281 4.55 -9.91 -6.28
C GLY A 281 4.73 -9.75 -4.76
N TYR A 282 5.16 -8.59 -4.30
CA TYR A 282 5.41 -8.29 -2.90
C TYR A 282 4.20 -7.64 -2.19
N LEU A 283 3.16 -7.27 -2.94
CA LEU A 283 2.03 -6.52 -2.42
C LEU A 283 0.92 -7.42 -1.89
N VAL A 284 0.36 -7.04 -0.73
CA VAL A 284 -0.80 -7.68 -0.12
C VAL A 284 -1.83 -6.60 0.20
N PRO A 285 -2.94 -6.49 -0.56
CA PRO A 285 -3.98 -5.52 -0.25
C PRO A 285 -4.75 -5.94 1.01
N SER A 286 -4.90 -5.02 1.98
CA SER A 286 -5.59 -5.32 3.23
C SER A 286 -7.09 -5.48 3.04
N HIS A 287 -7.80 -4.39 2.88
CA HIS A 287 -9.27 -4.37 2.82
C HIS A 287 -9.77 -3.82 1.48
N ALA A 288 -10.96 -4.26 1.08
CA ALA A 288 -11.71 -3.61 0.01
C ALA A 288 -12.14 -2.21 0.51
N SER A 289 -11.39 -1.18 0.12
CA SER A 289 -11.71 0.19 0.50
C SER A 289 -13.03 0.63 -0.11
N PHE A 290 -13.80 1.42 0.65
CA PHE A 290 -15.09 1.95 0.19
C PHE A 290 -14.93 3.02 -0.92
N GLU A 291 -13.73 3.57 -1.11
CA GLU A 291 -13.44 4.58 -2.14
C GLU A 291 -13.41 3.95 -3.55
N ILE A 292 -14.17 4.54 -4.48
CA ILE A 292 -14.45 3.97 -5.82
C ILE A 292 -13.19 3.69 -6.65
N GLY A 293 -12.20 4.58 -6.62
CA GLY A 293 -10.95 4.42 -7.38
C GLY A 293 -10.08 3.24 -6.91
N TYR A 294 -10.29 2.75 -5.68
CA TYR A 294 -9.54 1.63 -5.15
C TYR A 294 -9.73 0.36 -5.98
N ARG A 295 -10.98 0.05 -6.36
CA ARG A 295 -11.30 -1.15 -7.15
C ARG A 295 -10.55 -1.15 -8.49
N LEU A 296 -10.55 -0.02 -9.20
CA LEU A 296 -9.83 0.10 -10.47
C LEU A 296 -8.31 -0.05 -10.31
N ALA A 297 -7.74 0.46 -9.20
CA ALA A 297 -6.32 0.26 -8.89
C ALA A 297 -6.01 -1.22 -8.63
N MET A 298 -6.86 -1.94 -7.90
CA MET A 298 -6.69 -3.39 -7.65
C MET A 298 -6.82 -4.19 -8.94
N GLU A 299 -7.82 -3.91 -9.78
CA GLU A 299 -7.99 -4.54 -11.10
C GLU A 299 -6.77 -4.33 -12.01
N ALA A 300 -6.24 -3.10 -12.05
CA ALA A 300 -5.06 -2.77 -12.86
C ALA A 300 -3.77 -3.46 -12.39
N MET A 301 -3.68 -3.80 -11.10
CA MET A 301 -2.57 -4.56 -10.54
C MET A 301 -2.85 -6.06 -10.46
N ASP A 302 -4.07 -6.50 -10.82
CA ASP A 302 -4.55 -7.88 -10.64
C ASP A 302 -4.32 -8.36 -9.21
N LEU A 303 -4.82 -7.58 -8.23
CA LEU A 303 -4.71 -7.85 -6.80
C LEU A 303 -6.11 -7.97 -6.18
N ARG A 304 -6.25 -8.88 -5.20
CA ARG A 304 -7.50 -9.11 -4.47
C ARG A 304 -7.33 -8.76 -3.00
N PRO A 305 -8.19 -7.89 -2.41
CA PRO A 305 -8.17 -7.59 -0.98
C PRO A 305 -8.42 -8.83 -0.12
N LEU A 306 -7.85 -8.83 1.10
CA LEU A 306 -8.01 -9.94 2.05
C LEU A 306 -9.40 -9.97 2.67
N PHE A 307 -9.99 -8.78 2.94
CA PHE A 307 -11.29 -8.68 3.63
C PHE A 307 -12.08 -7.44 3.20
N ALA A 308 -13.38 -7.45 3.49
CA ALA A 308 -14.32 -6.37 3.22
C ALA A 308 -15.07 -5.99 4.51
N LEU A 309 -14.62 -4.91 5.17
CA LEU A 309 -15.19 -4.39 6.43
C LEU A 309 -15.84 -3.00 6.25
N GLY A 310 -16.01 -2.53 5.02
CA GLY A 310 -16.55 -1.20 4.74
C GLY A 310 -15.64 -0.04 5.20
N MET A 311 -14.34 -0.29 5.40
CA MET A 311 -13.38 0.69 5.91
C MET A 311 -13.08 1.78 4.87
N ARG A 312 -12.92 3.02 5.38
CA ARG A 312 -12.56 4.21 4.59
C ARG A 312 -11.81 5.26 5.41
N LEU A 313 -11.12 4.85 6.47
CA LEU A 313 -10.41 5.77 7.36
C LEU A 313 -9.09 6.25 6.75
N GLY A 314 -8.30 5.35 6.14
CA GLY A 314 -6.91 5.62 5.74
C GLY A 314 -5.92 5.48 6.89
N GLY A 315 -4.78 6.15 6.77
CA GLY A 315 -3.75 6.18 7.80
C GLY A 315 -3.01 4.87 8.02
N GLY A 316 -3.21 3.87 7.18
CA GLY A 316 -2.66 2.52 7.36
C GLY A 316 -3.53 1.62 8.26
N SER A 317 -4.78 2.01 8.54
CA SER A 317 -5.63 1.32 9.52
C SER A 317 -5.98 -0.13 9.17
N GLY A 318 -5.96 -0.51 7.89
CA GLY A 318 -6.17 -1.89 7.45
C GLY A 318 -4.95 -2.79 7.62
N CYS A 319 -3.75 -2.22 7.69
CA CYS A 319 -2.52 -3.00 7.72
C CYS A 319 -2.39 -3.90 8.96
N PRO A 320 -2.66 -3.43 10.20
CA PRO A 320 -2.55 -4.29 11.38
C PRO A 320 -3.50 -5.50 11.35
N LEU A 321 -4.68 -5.35 10.76
CA LEU A 321 -5.62 -6.46 10.54
C LEU A 321 -5.08 -7.45 9.51
N ALA A 322 -4.53 -6.96 8.39
CA ALA A 322 -3.93 -7.79 7.37
C ALA A 322 -2.73 -8.60 7.90
N PHE A 323 -1.92 -8.02 8.78
CA PHE A 323 -0.82 -8.73 9.41
C PHE A 323 -1.28 -10.00 10.16
N GLN A 324 -2.47 -9.98 10.78
CA GLN A 324 -3.01 -11.16 11.45
C GLN A 324 -3.40 -12.26 10.46
N VAL A 325 -3.88 -11.88 9.26
CA VAL A 325 -4.16 -12.84 8.18
C VAL A 325 -2.87 -13.46 7.65
N LEU A 326 -1.81 -12.65 7.51
CA LEU A 326 -0.50 -13.17 7.10
C LEU A 326 0.09 -14.13 8.16
N ASP A 327 -0.06 -13.81 9.45
CA ASP A 327 0.35 -14.71 10.55
C ASP A 327 -0.41 -16.03 10.50
N ALA A 328 -1.72 -15.97 10.28
CA ALA A 328 -2.54 -17.19 10.15
C ALA A 328 -2.08 -18.07 8.98
N ALA A 329 -1.71 -17.45 7.84
CA ALA A 329 -1.16 -18.19 6.70
C ALA A 329 0.18 -18.85 7.03
N CYS A 330 1.06 -18.16 7.78
CA CYS A 330 2.31 -18.74 8.27
C CYS A 330 2.05 -19.88 9.26
N ALA A 331 1.15 -19.70 10.22
CA ALA A 331 0.83 -20.71 11.23
C ALA A 331 0.32 -22.01 10.58
N VAL A 332 -0.57 -21.89 9.59
CA VAL A 332 -1.10 -23.06 8.88
C VAL A 332 0.02 -23.88 8.24
N ILE A 333 0.90 -23.26 7.46
CA ILE A 333 1.95 -23.99 6.74
C ILE A 333 3.04 -24.50 7.69
N ASN A 334 3.22 -23.89 8.86
CA ASN A 334 4.25 -24.26 9.83
C ASN A 334 3.80 -25.34 10.79
N ASP A 335 2.56 -25.29 11.27
CA ASP A 335 2.12 -26.04 12.46
C ASP A 335 1.06 -27.11 12.16
N MET A 336 0.42 -27.05 10.99
CA MET A 336 -0.56 -28.06 10.60
C MET A 336 0.15 -29.37 10.19
N ALA A 337 -0.29 -30.50 10.74
CA ALA A 337 0.26 -31.79 10.42
C ALA A 337 0.05 -32.18 8.94
N THR A 338 1.00 -32.85 8.35
CA THR A 338 0.83 -33.55 7.07
C THR A 338 -0.03 -34.80 7.26
N PHE A 339 -0.55 -35.39 6.16
CA PHE A 339 -1.28 -36.65 6.21
C PHE A 339 -0.46 -37.76 6.87
N ASP A 340 0.83 -37.85 6.53
CA ASP A 340 1.77 -38.82 7.12
C ASP A 340 1.91 -38.63 8.63
N GLU A 341 2.14 -37.38 9.09
CA GLU A 341 2.30 -37.06 10.52
C GLU A 341 1.01 -37.28 11.30
N ALA A 342 -0.16 -37.03 10.69
CA ALA A 342 -1.47 -37.28 11.28
C ALA A 342 -1.90 -38.75 11.25
N GLY A 343 -1.16 -39.62 10.55
CA GLY A 343 -1.53 -41.03 10.36
C GLY A 343 -2.82 -41.21 9.56
N ILE A 344 -3.14 -40.29 8.66
CA ILE A 344 -4.34 -40.30 7.83
C ILE A 344 -3.96 -40.78 6.43
N ASN A 345 -4.59 -41.86 5.96
CA ASN A 345 -4.47 -42.27 4.57
C ASN A 345 -5.25 -41.28 3.68
N ASP A 346 -4.62 -40.75 2.65
CA ASP A 346 -5.18 -39.72 1.76
C ASP A 346 -5.60 -40.23 0.38
N ASP A 347 -5.63 -41.57 0.14
CA ASP A 347 -6.04 -42.23 -1.12
C ASP A 347 -7.44 -41.80 -1.57
N TYR A 348 -8.34 -41.48 -0.63
CA TYR A 348 -9.71 -40.98 -0.93
C TYR A 348 -9.70 -39.58 -1.61
N LEU A 349 -8.59 -38.87 -1.59
CA LEU A 349 -8.46 -37.57 -2.26
C LEU A 349 -7.99 -37.68 -3.71
N ASP A 350 -7.58 -38.87 -4.17
CA ASP A 350 -7.01 -39.04 -5.50
C ASP A 350 -7.98 -38.66 -6.63
N GLU A 351 -9.27 -39.03 -6.52
CA GLU A 351 -10.29 -38.64 -7.49
C GLU A 351 -10.55 -37.13 -7.48
N ILE A 352 -10.53 -36.51 -6.29
CA ILE A 352 -10.76 -35.10 -6.09
C ILE A 352 -9.59 -34.28 -6.66
N ARG A 353 -8.35 -34.69 -6.40
CA ARG A 353 -7.14 -34.10 -6.94
C ARG A 353 -7.10 -34.12 -8.47
N ARG A 354 -7.57 -35.20 -9.09
CA ARG A 354 -7.63 -35.36 -10.56
C ARG A 354 -8.77 -34.55 -11.22
N GLY A 355 -9.84 -34.31 -10.52
CA GLY A 355 -11.05 -33.70 -11.05
C GLY A 355 -11.13 -32.19 -10.87
N ASP A 356 -10.18 -31.56 -10.19
CA ASP A 356 -10.18 -30.10 -9.83
C ASP A 356 -11.55 -29.64 -9.26
N GLN A 357 -12.14 -30.48 -8.41
CA GLN A 357 -13.51 -30.29 -7.91
C GLN A 357 -13.64 -29.22 -6.83
N PHE A 358 -12.55 -28.53 -6.48
CA PHE A 358 -12.51 -27.45 -5.48
C PHE A 358 -12.43 -26.06 -6.10
N THR A 359 -12.33 -25.95 -7.41
CA THR A 359 -12.43 -24.66 -8.09
C THR A 359 -13.90 -24.27 -8.22
N PRO A 360 -14.35 -23.14 -7.63
CA PRO A 360 -15.74 -22.69 -7.69
C PRO A 360 -16.15 -22.27 -9.10
#